data_1ba702579cab35ad775cfc223bdd4c29
#
_entry.id   1ba702579cab35ad775cfc223bdd4c29
#
_cell.length_a   1.000
_cell.length_b   1.000
_cell.length_c   1.000
_cell.angle_alpha   90.00
_cell.angle_beta   90.00
_cell.angle_gamma   90.00
#
_symmetry.space_group_name_H-M   'P 1'
#
loop_
_entity.id
_entity.type
_entity.pdbx_description
1 polymer ?
#
loop_
_entity_poly.entity_id
_entity_poly.type
_entity_poly.pdbx_seq_one_letter_code
_entity_poly.pdbx_strand_id
1 'polypeptide(L)'
;MAKWPNRLWLYIGNRDEDYVELHNLSISGATTDTILARFESEAKIRKADALIFQSGANDCSYKDASHNQWISVEKFEKNIQEIIDKARKIMDKIIFIGAENCDESRTMPIAWANVFFTNENIVKYNTIMKAVCDKNMITFIDVFGLLDIADLDDGIHPNAEGHRKYFEKIKGELEKIGWI
;
A
#
# COMPACT_ATOMS: atom_id res chain seq x y z
N MET A 1 10.21 11.00 -12.48
CA MET A 1 9.27 9.90 -12.83
C MET A 1 7.95 10.11 -12.10
N ALA A 2 6.80 10.05 -12.79
CA ALA A 2 5.49 10.18 -12.14
C ALA A 2 5.09 8.85 -11.48
N LYS A 3 5.03 8.83 -10.15
CA LYS A 3 4.56 7.69 -9.36
C LYS A 3 3.04 7.48 -9.55
N TRP A 4 2.51 6.30 -9.25
CA TRP A 4 1.10 5.98 -9.51
C TRP A 4 0.10 6.97 -8.87
N PRO A 5 0.32 7.52 -7.65
CA PRO A 5 -0.62 8.49 -7.10
C PRO A 5 -0.67 9.79 -7.92
N ASN A 6 0.49 10.23 -8.45
CA ASN A 6 0.55 11.43 -9.29
C ASN A 6 -0.14 11.21 -10.64
N ARG A 7 -0.04 9.99 -11.21
CA ARG A 7 -0.77 9.63 -12.44
C ARG A 7 -2.28 9.62 -12.21
N LEU A 8 -2.71 9.09 -11.07
CA LEU A 8 -4.12 9.09 -10.67
C LEU A 8 -4.64 10.51 -10.47
N TRP A 9 -3.88 11.37 -9.79
CA TRP A 9 -4.22 12.79 -9.64
C TRP A 9 -4.38 13.51 -10.98
N LEU A 10 -3.46 13.31 -11.91
CA LEU A 10 -3.54 13.87 -13.26
C LEU A 10 -4.75 13.33 -14.04
N TYR A 11 -5.04 12.05 -13.93
CA TYR A 11 -6.19 11.42 -14.58
C TYR A 11 -7.51 12.02 -14.07
N ILE A 12 -7.66 12.14 -12.74
CA ILE A 12 -8.86 12.69 -12.14
C ILE A 12 -9.00 14.19 -12.49
N GLY A 13 -7.90 14.96 -12.37
CA GLY A 13 -7.92 16.40 -12.61
C GLY A 13 -8.17 16.80 -14.08
N ASN A 14 -8.03 15.87 -15.03
CA ASN A 14 -8.36 16.11 -16.44
C ASN A 14 -9.83 15.75 -16.81
N ARG A 15 -10.62 15.31 -15.84
CA ARG A 15 -12.05 15.04 -16.04
C ARG A 15 -12.81 16.31 -15.65
N ASP A 16 -13.67 16.79 -16.54
CA ASP A 16 -14.54 17.98 -16.30
C ASP A 16 -15.70 17.68 -15.33
N GLU A 17 -15.50 16.72 -14.43
CA GLU A 17 -16.46 16.27 -13.43
C GLU A 17 -16.13 16.87 -12.06
N ASP A 18 -16.77 16.40 -11.01
CA ASP A 18 -16.63 16.91 -9.66
C ASP A 18 -15.17 17.13 -9.21
N TYR A 19 -14.93 18.21 -8.46
CA TYR A 19 -13.61 18.53 -7.92
C TYR A 19 -13.15 17.43 -6.97
N VAL A 20 -12.11 16.70 -7.34
CA VAL A 20 -11.45 15.66 -6.52
C VAL A 20 -10.03 16.08 -6.21
N GLU A 21 -9.68 16.16 -4.96
CA GLU A 21 -8.32 16.44 -4.49
C GLU A 21 -7.66 15.15 -3.96
N LEU A 22 -6.49 14.81 -4.46
CA LEU A 22 -5.72 13.65 -4.02
C LEU A 22 -4.48 14.09 -3.23
N HIS A 23 -4.39 13.70 -1.97
CA HIS A 23 -3.24 13.95 -1.11
C HIS A 23 -2.40 12.68 -0.96
N ASN A 24 -1.17 12.69 -1.48
CA ASN A 24 -0.23 11.60 -1.25
C ASN A 24 0.55 11.86 0.06
N LEU A 25 0.25 11.11 1.10
CA LEU A 25 0.83 11.22 2.43
C LEU A 25 1.82 10.07 2.74
N SER A 26 2.31 9.38 1.71
CA SER A 26 3.26 8.28 1.87
C SER A 26 4.59 8.76 2.44
N ILE A 27 5.14 7.99 3.40
CA ILE A 27 6.48 8.18 3.96
C ILE A 27 7.30 6.92 3.65
N SER A 28 8.50 7.11 3.09
CA SER A 28 9.41 5.98 2.82
C SER A 28 9.76 5.25 4.12
N GLY A 29 9.76 3.92 4.08
CA GLY A 29 10.04 3.09 5.26
C GLY A 29 8.91 3.01 6.30
N ALA A 30 7.76 3.66 6.06
CA ALA A 30 6.65 3.61 7.00
C ALA A 30 6.07 2.20 7.13
N THR A 31 5.78 1.80 8.35
CA THR A 31 5.05 0.58 8.71
C THR A 31 3.63 0.92 9.14
N THR A 32 2.82 -0.11 9.42
CA THR A 32 1.48 0.09 9.99
C THR A 32 1.48 0.83 11.32
N ASP A 33 2.54 0.69 12.15
CA ASP A 33 2.71 1.52 13.36
C ASP A 33 2.82 3.02 13.01
N THR A 34 3.60 3.34 12.00
CA THR A 34 3.76 4.73 11.53
C THR A 34 2.45 5.29 10.99
N ILE A 35 1.69 4.48 10.24
CA ILE A 35 0.37 4.88 9.72
C ILE A 35 -0.57 5.17 10.89
N LEU A 36 -0.69 4.26 11.87
CA LEU A 36 -1.55 4.41 13.04
C LEU A 36 -1.24 5.68 13.84
N ALA A 37 0.01 6.06 13.93
CA ALA A 37 0.43 7.22 14.72
C ALA A 37 -0.01 8.57 14.14
N ARG A 38 -0.39 8.64 12.82
CA ARG A 38 -0.55 9.93 12.16
C ARG A 38 -1.81 10.08 11.29
N PHE A 39 -2.34 8.99 10.69
CA PHE A 39 -3.34 9.11 9.62
C PHE A 39 -4.63 9.83 10.05
N GLU A 40 -5.10 9.64 11.30
CA GLU A 40 -6.32 10.27 11.77
C GLU A 40 -6.25 11.80 11.76
N SER A 41 -5.15 12.37 12.27
CA SER A 41 -4.95 13.81 12.28
C SER A 41 -4.82 14.37 10.87
N GLU A 42 -4.11 13.65 10.00
CA GLU A 42 -3.91 14.03 8.60
C GLU A 42 -5.22 14.00 7.80
N ALA A 43 -6.04 12.96 8.00
CA ALA A 43 -7.35 12.84 7.36
C ALA A 43 -8.33 13.90 7.82
N LYS A 44 -8.40 14.17 9.13
CA LYS A 44 -9.30 15.17 9.73
C LYS A 44 -9.00 16.59 9.26
N ILE A 45 -7.71 16.98 9.24
CA ILE A 45 -7.31 18.34 8.79
C ILE A 45 -7.68 18.56 7.32
N ARG A 46 -7.60 17.52 6.49
CA ARG A 46 -7.93 17.60 5.05
C ARG A 46 -9.40 17.36 4.74
N LYS A 47 -10.20 17.04 5.75
CA LYS A 47 -11.61 16.66 5.58
C LYS A 47 -11.78 15.58 4.51
N ALA A 48 -10.93 14.54 4.58
CA ALA A 48 -10.89 13.50 3.58
C ALA A 48 -12.22 12.74 3.51
N ASP A 49 -12.71 12.48 2.29
CA ASP A 49 -13.93 11.72 2.01
C ASP A 49 -13.64 10.24 1.71
N ALA A 50 -12.37 9.91 1.43
CA ALA A 50 -11.92 8.56 1.15
C ALA A 50 -10.48 8.34 1.64
N LEU A 51 -10.16 7.11 2.03
CA LEU A 51 -8.81 6.71 2.46
C LEU A 51 -8.34 5.49 1.67
N ILE A 52 -7.13 5.59 1.13
CA ILE A 52 -6.43 4.48 0.49
C ILE A 52 -5.15 4.22 1.29
N PHE A 53 -5.06 3.03 1.89
CA PHE A 53 -3.87 2.57 2.60
C PHE A 53 -3.08 1.60 1.73
N GLN A 54 -1.81 1.90 1.45
CA GLN A 54 -0.85 0.96 0.86
C GLN A 54 0.23 0.69 1.89
N SER A 55 0.31 -0.54 2.38
CA SER A 55 1.22 -0.95 3.45
C SER A 55 1.56 -2.44 3.35
N GLY A 56 2.40 -2.91 4.25
CA GLY A 56 2.75 -4.33 4.38
C GLY A 56 4.16 -4.67 3.92
N ALA A 57 4.69 -4.02 2.88
CA ALA A 57 6.04 -4.31 2.39
C ALA A 57 7.11 -4.06 3.47
N ASN A 58 7.07 -2.91 4.14
CA ASN A 58 8.01 -2.64 5.23
C ASN A 58 7.72 -3.49 6.47
N ASP A 59 6.45 -3.76 6.77
CA ASP A 59 6.05 -4.57 7.91
C ASP A 59 6.60 -6.00 7.80
N CYS A 60 6.49 -6.60 6.62
CA CYS A 60 6.91 -7.98 6.35
C CYS A 60 8.41 -8.15 6.13
N SER A 61 9.18 -7.07 5.95
CA SER A 61 10.62 -7.16 5.74
C SER A 61 11.35 -7.65 6.99
N TYR A 62 12.51 -8.26 6.78
CA TYR A 62 13.39 -8.67 7.87
C TYR A 62 14.44 -7.61 8.13
N LYS A 63 14.72 -7.36 9.42
CA LYS A 63 15.73 -6.37 9.87
C LYS A 63 17.17 -6.85 9.68
N ASP A 64 17.33 -8.17 9.59
CA ASP A 64 18.64 -8.83 9.54
C ASP A 64 18.50 -10.26 8.99
N ALA A 65 19.62 -10.94 8.80
CA ALA A 65 19.68 -12.30 8.30
C ALA A 65 19.07 -13.37 9.25
N SER A 66 18.72 -13.03 10.48
CA SER A 66 18.05 -13.93 11.43
C SER A 66 16.52 -13.98 11.25
N HIS A 67 16.00 -13.30 10.21
CA HIS A 67 14.59 -13.26 9.85
C HIS A 67 13.68 -12.64 10.93
N ASN A 68 14.21 -11.68 11.69
CA ASN A 68 13.42 -10.87 12.60
C ASN A 68 12.61 -9.83 11.82
N GLN A 69 11.32 -10.02 11.73
CA GLN A 69 10.41 -9.11 11.03
C GLN A 69 10.38 -7.72 11.68
N TRP A 70 10.10 -6.70 10.85
CA TRP A 70 9.97 -5.34 11.33
C TRP A 70 8.74 -5.17 12.23
N ILE A 71 7.61 -5.75 11.78
CA ILE A 71 6.37 -5.86 12.57
C ILE A 71 5.97 -7.34 12.59
N SER A 72 5.74 -7.92 13.77
CA SER A 72 5.30 -9.32 13.84
C SER A 72 3.91 -9.51 13.21
N VAL A 73 3.63 -10.75 12.78
CA VAL A 73 2.35 -11.12 12.16
C VAL A 73 1.15 -10.71 13.01
N GLU A 74 1.19 -11.03 14.30
CA GLU A 74 0.10 -10.76 15.25
C GLU A 74 -0.10 -9.26 15.43
N LYS A 75 1.00 -8.50 15.47
CA LYS A 75 0.95 -7.05 15.57
C LYS A 75 0.43 -6.41 14.29
N PHE A 76 0.84 -6.93 13.13
CA PHE A 76 0.37 -6.47 11.83
C PHE A 76 -1.14 -6.65 11.68
N GLU A 77 -1.66 -7.85 11.98
CA GLU A 77 -3.10 -8.13 11.97
C GLU A 77 -3.87 -7.16 12.87
N LYS A 78 -3.39 -6.96 14.10
CA LYS A 78 -3.98 -6.00 15.04
C LYS A 78 -3.93 -4.57 14.51
N ASN A 79 -2.82 -4.16 13.92
CA ASN A 79 -2.66 -2.82 13.36
C ASN A 79 -3.65 -2.57 12.21
N ILE A 80 -3.81 -3.52 11.28
CA ILE A 80 -4.79 -3.40 10.20
C ILE A 80 -6.20 -3.25 10.74
N GLN A 81 -6.59 -4.07 11.73
CA GLN A 81 -7.90 -3.95 12.37
C GLN A 81 -8.08 -2.57 13.03
N GLU A 82 -7.07 -2.10 13.77
CA GLU A 82 -7.13 -0.79 14.43
C GLU A 82 -7.19 0.38 13.44
N ILE A 83 -6.47 0.29 12.31
CA ILE A 83 -6.58 1.29 11.23
C ILE A 83 -8.02 1.34 10.70
N ILE A 84 -8.65 0.20 10.44
CA ILE A 84 -10.04 0.12 9.98
C ILE A 84 -10.99 0.73 11.00
N ASP A 85 -10.87 0.34 12.26
CA ASP A 85 -11.75 0.82 13.34
C ASP A 85 -11.68 2.34 13.53
N LYS A 86 -10.48 2.90 13.41
CA LYS A 86 -10.27 4.34 13.50
C LYS A 86 -10.70 5.08 12.24
N ALA A 87 -10.43 4.52 11.05
CA ALA A 87 -10.83 5.11 9.78
C ALA A 87 -12.36 5.20 9.66
N ARG A 88 -13.10 4.18 10.09
CA ARG A 88 -14.57 4.17 10.11
C ARG A 88 -15.21 5.23 10.99
N LYS A 89 -14.48 5.75 11.97
CA LYS A 89 -14.97 6.89 12.77
C LYS A 89 -14.90 8.21 12.01
N ILE A 90 -14.21 8.24 10.87
CA ILE A 90 -14.03 9.43 10.05
C ILE A 90 -14.84 9.31 8.76
N MET A 91 -14.84 8.11 8.11
CA MET A 91 -15.52 7.87 6.84
C MET A 91 -15.69 6.38 6.56
N ASP A 92 -16.57 6.06 5.59
CA ASP A 92 -16.84 4.68 5.17
C ASP A 92 -16.05 4.26 3.92
N LYS A 93 -15.57 5.22 3.12
CA LYS A 93 -14.80 4.95 1.89
C LYS A 93 -13.35 4.61 2.22
N ILE A 94 -13.06 3.33 2.42
CA ILE A 94 -11.74 2.82 2.82
C ILE A 94 -11.32 1.70 1.87
N ILE A 95 -10.06 1.76 1.40
CA ILE A 95 -9.42 0.72 0.57
C ILE A 95 -8.04 0.40 1.14
N PHE A 96 -7.68 -0.88 1.07
CA PHE A 96 -6.31 -1.33 1.29
C PHE A 96 -5.72 -1.86 -0.02
N ILE A 97 -4.44 -1.55 -0.26
CA ILE A 97 -3.63 -2.08 -1.36
C ILE A 97 -2.51 -2.91 -0.73
N GLY A 98 -2.36 -4.14 -1.20
CA GLY A 98 -1.29 -5.05 -0.77
C GLY A 98 0.10 -4.62 -1.23
N ALA A 99 1.10 -5.39 -0.84
CA ALA A 99 2.46 -5.25 -1.33
C ALA A 99 2.67 -6.08 -2.61
N GLU A 100 3.50 -5.56 -3.50
CA GLU A 100 3.96 -6.23 -4.72
C GLU A 100 4.98 -7.32 -4.44
N ASN A 101 5.23 -8.16 -5.44
CA ASN A 101 6.33 -9.11 -5.44
C ASN A 101 7.70 -8.42 -5.51
N CYS A 102 8.76 -9.10 -5.05
CA CYS A 102 10.13 -8.63 -5.15
C CYS A 102 11.02 -9.58 -5.97
N ASP A 103 12.14 -9.06 -6.43
CA ASP A 103 13.26 -9.84 -6.99
C ASP A 103 14.20 -10.28 -5.86
N GLU A 104 14.03 -11.49 -5.36
CA GLU A 104 14.82 -12.02 -4.25
C GLU A 104 16.32 -12.12 -4.56
N SER A 105 16.72 -12.15 -5.82
CA SER A 105 18.15 -12.11 -6.19
C SER A 105 18.81 -10.76 -5.85
N ARG A 106 18.01 -9.72 -5.62
CA ARG A 106 18.44 -8.34 -5.35
C ARG A 106 17.99 -7.81 -3.98
N THR A 107 17.13 -8.54 -3.28
CA THR A 107 16.54 -8.09 -2.01
C THR A 107 16.92 -8.95 -0.80
N MET A 108 17.96 -9.79 -0.92
CA MET A 108 18.43 -10.70 0.13
C MET A 108 19.93 -10.54 0.49
N PRO A 109 20.38 -9.40 1.04
CA PRO A 109 19.69 -8.14 1.38
C PRO A 109 19.54 -7.19 0.19
N ILE A 110 18.72 -6.15 0.35
CA ILE A 110 18.67 -5.06 -0.62
C ILE A 110 19.98 -4.25 -0.58
N ALA A 111 20.45 -3.79 -1.75
CA ALA A 111 21.80 -3.24 -1.90
C ALA A 111 22.13 -1.99 -1.06
N TRP A 112 21.11 -1.19 -0.71
CA TRP A 112 21.27 0.08 0.00
C TRP A 112 20.99 -0.01 1.51
N ALA A 113 20.54 -1.17 2.02
CA ALA A 113 20.26 -1.38 3.44
C ALA A 113 20.42 -2.86 3.83
N ASN A 114 20.63 -3.13 5.12
CA ASN A 114 20.63 -4.50 5.66
C ASN A 114 19.18 -4.93 5.97
N VAL A 115 18.32 -4.90 4.93
CA VAL A 115 16.91 -5.27 5.00
C VAL A 115 16.64 -6.33 3.95
N PHE A 116 15.84 -7.32 4.28
CA PHE A 116 15.57 -8.50 3.45
C PHE A 116 14.08 -8.58 3.13
N PHE A 117 13.77 -8.80 1.84
CA PHE A 117 12.40 -9.01 1.37
C PHE A 117 12.30 -10.37 0.68
N THR A 118 11.27 -11.14 1.03
CA THR A 118 10.95 -12.42 0.37
C THR A 118 9.51 -12.43 -0.10
N ASN A 119 9.26 -13.07 -1.24
CA ASN A 119 7.90 -13.23 -1.78
C ASN A 119 7.02 -14.06 -0.84
N GLU A 120 7.57 -15.06 -0.17
CA GLU A 120 6.86 -15.87 0.82
C GLU A 120 6.29 -14.98 1.94
N ASN A 121 7.10 -14.07 2.47
CA ASN A 121 6.68 -13.20 3.56
C ASN A 121 5.69 -12.13 3.09
N ILE A 122 5.90 -11.57 1.89
CA ILE A 122 4.95 -10.63 1.26
C ILE A 122 3.58 -11.29 1.10
N VAL A 123 3.51 -12.50 0.54
CA VAL A 123 2.25 -13.25 0.38
C VAL A 123 1.58 -13.50 1.72
N LYS A 124 2.34 -13.88 2.75
CA LYS A 124 1.83 -14.09 4.10
C LYS A 124 1.15 -12.84 4.65
N TYR A 125 1.79 -11.67 4.56
CA TYR A 125 1.23 -10.42 5.07
C TYR A 125 0.05 -9.92 4.23
N ASN A 126 0.09 -10.05 2.91
CA ASN A 126 -1.04 -9.76 2.03
C ASN A 126 -2.25 -10.63 2.36
N THR A 127 -2.04 -11.92 2.63
CA THR A 127 -3.11 -12.86 3.02
C THR A 127 -3.78 -12.42 4.33
N ILE A 128 -2.99 -12.02 5.32
CA ILE A 128 -3.51 -11.51 6.61
C ILE A 128 -4.29 -10.22 6.39
N MET A 129 -3.73 -9.26 5.67
CA MET A 129 -4.39 -7.98 5.37
C MET A 129 -5.72 -8.22 4.65
N LYS A 130 -5.71 -9.09 3.62
CA LYS A 130 -6.91 -9.46 2.90
C LYS A 130 -7.96 -10.07 3.81
N ALA A 131 -7.59 -11.01 4.68
CA ALA A 131 -8.52 -11.66 5.61
C ALA A 131 -9.17 -10.65 6.58
N VAL A 132 -8.39 -9.68 7.10
CA VAL A 132 -8.94 -8.61 7.94
C VAL A 132 -9.86 -7.69 7.14
N CYS A 133 -9.49 -7.33 5.91
CA CYS A 133 -10.34 -6.53 5.02
C CYS A 133 -11.66 -7.25 4.71
N ASP A 134 -11.61 -8.52 4.32
CA ASP A 134 -12.80 -9.34 4.00
C ASP A 134 -13.76 -9.42 5.21
N LYS A 135 -13.22 -9.71 6.41
CA LYS A 135 -13.98 -9.73 7.66
C LYS A 135 -14.71 -8.42 7.95
N ASN A 136 -14.11 -7.33 7.54
CA ASN A 136 -14.63 -5.97 7.73
C ASN A 136 -15.39 -5.43 6.51
N MET A 137 -15.58 -6.19 5.44
CA MET A 137 -16.20 -5.73 4.18
C MET A 137 -15.49 -4.50 3.58
N ILE A 138 -14.17 -4.44 3.72
CA ILE A 138 -13.31 -3.41 3.15
C ILE A 138 -12.70 -3.93 1.85
N THR A 139 -12.68 -3.11 0.81
CA THR A 139 -12.04 -3.46 -0.46
C THR A 139 -10.53 -3.64 -0.28
N PHE A 140 -10.03 -4.82 -0.65
CA PHE A 140 -8.60 -5.10 -0.76
C PHE A 140 -8.21 -5.21 -2.24
N ILE A 141 -7.25 -4.42 -2.68
CA ILE A 141 -6.68 -4.47 -4.03
C ILE A 141 -5.41 -5.30 -3.97
N ASP A 142 -5.45 -6.49 -4.56
CA ASP A 142 -4.28 -7.33 -4.70
C ASP A 142 -3.42 -6.85 -5.88
N VAL A 143 -2.14 -6.65 -5.59
CA VAL A 143 -1.12 -6.25 -6.57
C VAL A 143 0.06 -7.23 -6.60
N PHE A 144 0.01 -8.33 -5.84
CA PHE A 144 1.03 -9.37 -5.91
C PHE A 144 1.04 -10.01 -7.30
N GLY A 145 2.21 -10.09 -7.92
CA GLY A 145 2.36 -10.59 -9.29
C GLY A 145 1.91 -9.63 -10.40
N LEU A 146 1.55 -8.38 -10.05
CA LEU A 146 1.25 -7.34 -11.04
C LEU A 146 2.48 -6.90 -11.83
N LEU A 147 3.64 -6.91 -11.17
CA LEU A 147 4.92 -6.44 -11.72
C LEU A 147 5.81 -7.59 -12.12
N ASP A 148 6.40 -7.47 -13.31
CA ASP A 148 7.53 -8.29 -13.72
C ASP A 148 8.81 -7.80 -13.04
N ILE A 149 9.86 -8.64 -12.96
CA ILE A 149 11.17 -8.25 -12.40
C ILE A 149 11.74 -7.02 -13.11
N ALA A 150 11.52 -6.91 -14.43
CA ALA A 150 11.95 -5.75 -15.24
C ALA A 150 11.23 -4.44 -14.89
N ASP A 151 10.13 -4.49 -14.15
CA ASP A 151 9.38 -3.32 -13.69
C ASP A 151 9.89 -2.75 -12.36
N LEU A 152 10.91 -3.40 -11.76
CA LEU A 152 11.50 -3.03 -10.47
C LEU A 152 12.87 -2.36 -10.67
N ASP A 153 13.08 -1.19 -10.04
CA ASP A 153 14.35 -0.47 -10.10
C ASP A 153 15.47 -1.19 -9.33
N ASP A 154 15.20 -1.54 -8.09
CA ASP A 154 16.19 -2.10 -7.14
C ASP A 154 15.81 -3.49 -6.61
N GLY A 155 14.80 -4.10 -7.18
CA GLY A 155 14.26 -5.40 -6.78
C GLY A 155 13.01 -5.34 -5.94
N ILE A 156 12.60 -4.16 -5.45
CA ILE A 156 11.37 -3.95 -4.69
C ILE A 156 10.59 -2.72 -5.14
N HIS A 157 11.25 -1.63 -5.49
CA HIS A 157 10.56 -0.40 -5.86
C HIS A 157 10.20 -0.37 -7.36
N PRO A 158 8.94 -0.06 -7.71
CA PRO A 158 8.53 0.05 -9.09
C PRO A 158 9.27 1.15 -9.85
N ASN A 159 9.73 0.84 -11.07
CA ASN A 159 10.21 1.83 -12.04
C ASN A 159 9.04 2.56 -12.74
N ALA A 160 9.33 3.32 -13.81
CA ALA A 160 8.30 4.09 -14.53
C ALA A 160 7.16 3.20 -15.07
N GLU A 161 7.51 2.03 -15.60
CA GLU A 161 6.55 1.07 -16.14
C GLU A 161 5.78 0.35 -15.02
N GLY A 162 6.45 -0.05 -13.94
CA GLY A 162 5.80 -0.58 -12.76
C GLY A 162 4.77 0.38 -12.18
N HIS A 163 5.12 1.68 -12.08
CA HIS A 163 4.17 2.70 -11.65
C HIS A 163 3.01 2.91 -12.63
N ARG A 164 3.21 2.69 -13.94
CA ARG A 164 2.14 2.73 -14.93
C ARG A 164 1.17 1.55 -14.71
N LYS A 165 1.69 0.34 -14.54
CA LYS A 165 0.89 -0.86 -14.26
C LYS A 165 0.07 -0.68 -12.96
N TYR A 166 0.68 -0.16 -11.91
CA TYR A 166 -0.01 0.19 -10.66
C TYR A 166 -1.16 1.17 -10.89
N PHE A 167 -0.90 2.25 -11.62
CA PHE A 167 -1.92 3.24 -11.93
C PHE A 167 -3.12 2.61 -12.64
N GLU A 168 -2.89 1.82 -13.70
CA GLU A 168 -3.99 1.19 -14.45
C GLU A 168 -4.80 0.21 -13.57
N LYS A 169 -4.12 -0.59 -12.74
CA LYS A 169 -4.78 -1.51 -11.81
C LYS A 169 -5.64 -0.76 -10.80
N ILE A 170 -5.09 0.24 -10.13
CA ILE A 170 -5.79 0.98 -9.07
C ILE A 170 -6.92 1.80 -9.67
N LYS A 171 -6.69 2.50 -10.78
CA LYS A 171 -7.72 3.24 -11.52
C LYS A 171 -8.91 2.32 -11.83
N GLY A 172 -8.66 1.17 -12.46
CA GLY A 172 -9.72 0.24 -12.83
C GLY A 172 -10.52 -0.29 -11.64
N GLU A 173 -9.89 -0.48 -10.48
CA GLU A 173 -10.61 -0.88 -9.27
C GLU A 173 -11.46 0.28 -8.70
N LEU A 174 -10.95 1.51 -8.73
CA LEU A 174 -11.70 2.69 -8.28
C LEU A 174 -12.89 2.99 -9.19
N GLU A 175 -12.75 2.82 -10.52
CA GLU A 175 -13.86 2.94 -11.49
C GLU A 175 -14.95 1.88 -11.23
N LYS A 176 -14.57 0.61 -11.00
CA LYS A 176 -15.52 -0.49 -10.70
C LYS A 176 -16.40 -0.22 -9.49
N ILE A 177 -15.85 0.42 -8.46
CA ILE A 177 -16.59 0.74 -7.22
C ILE A 177 -17.22 2.13 -7.24
N GLY A 178 -17.10 2.87 -8.35
CA GLY A 178 -17.71 4.19 -8.52
C GLY A 178 -17.11 5.30 -7.66
N TRP A 179 -15.80 5.25 -7.42
CA TRP A 179 -15.10 6.32 -6.70
C TRP A 179 -14.58 7.42 -7.63
N ILE A 180 -14.33 7.05 -8.89
CA ILE A 180 -13.89 7.96 -9.97
C ILE A 180 -14.54 7.58 -11.28
#